data_401625cd573ccd9c95429c12079bf42c
#
_entry.id   401625cd573ccd9c95429c12079bf42c
#
_cell.length_a   1.000
_cell.length_b   1.000
_cell.length_c   1.000
_cell.angle_alpha   90.00
_cell.angle_beta   90.00
_cell.angle_gamma   90.00
#
_symmetry.space_group_name_H-M   'P 1'
#
loop_
_entity.id
_entity.type
_entity.pdbx_description
1 polymer ?
#
loop_
_entity_poly.entity_id
_entity_poly.type
_entity_poly.pdbx_seq_one_letter_code
_entity_poly.pdbx_strand_id
1 'polypeptide(L)'
;MADDTSTFTAAPPLFADAPSGVSFKKLRKRLVRGALKAIDDYKMVDRRAVDAGEAKRPKWLVCLSGGKDSYGLLAVLLDLQWQGALPVDLVACNLDQGQPGFPKHVLPDWLDTVGVPYRIETQDTYSIVTEKVPEGRTFCAMCSRLRRGILYRIAREEGCDAIVLGHHRDDALETFMMNFVHGGRLAAMPPKLLNDEGDVFVLRPLITAAEDDLAKFAEA
;
A
#
# COMPACT_ATOMS: atom_id res chain seq x y z
N MET A 1 -4.96 21.25 -35.34
CA MET A 1 -5.80 21.58 -34.18
C MET A 1 -6.88 20.53 -34.11
N ALA A 2 -6.66 19.48 -33.39
CA ALA A 2 -7.65 18.47 -33.07
C ALA A 2 -7.70 18.41 -31.55
N ASP A 3 -8.86 18.74 -31.05
CA ASP A 3 -9.21 18.80 -29.64
C ASP A 3 -9.34 17.35 -29.11
N ASP A 4 -8.34 16.86 -28.43
CA ASP A 4 -8.34 15.52 -27.81
C ASP A 4 -8.75 15.63 -26.32
N THR A 5 -9.97 16.09 -26.09
CA THR A 5 -10.58 16.25 -24.76
C THR A 5 -11.64 15.18 -24.46
N SER A 6 -11.50 13.95 -24.96
CA SER A 6 -12.59 12.99 -24.79
C SER A 6 -12.18 11.56 -24.47
N THR A 7 -11.51 11.28 -23.34
CA THR A 7 -11.32 9.86 -22.96
C THR A 7 -11.48 9.54 -21.47
N PHE A 8 -12.01 10.43 -20.62
CA PHE A 8 -12.17 10.12 -19.19
C PHE A 8 -13.62 10.18 -18.70
N THR A 9 -14.54 9.55 -19.42
CA THR A 9 -15.98 9.58 -19.06
C THR A 9 -16.49 8.34 -18.30
N ALA A 10 -15.73 7.26 -18.17
CA ALA A 10 -16.13 6.10 -17.39
C ALA A 10 -15.32 6.02 -16.09
N ALA A 11 -15.97 5.67 -14.98
CA ALA A 11 -15.27 5.33 -13.72
C ALA A 11 -14.32 4.15 -13.94
N PRO A 12 -13.18 4.06 -13.21
CA PRO A 12 -12.33 2.87 -13.26
C PRO A 12 -13.18 1.61 -13.01
N PRO A 13 -12.87 0.47 -13.64
CA PRO A 13 -13.62 -0.78 -13.43
C PRO A 13 -13.81 -1.13 -11.95
N LEU A 14 -12.81 -0.83 -11.13
CA LEU A 14 -12.83 -1.01 -9.68
C LEU A 14 -14.00 -0.30 -8.97
N PHE A 15 -14.53 0.78 -9.53
CA PHE A 15 -15.62 1.57 -8.95
C PHE A 15 -16.93 1.45 -9.73
N ALA A 16 -17.07 0.46 -10.62
CA ALA A 16 -18.26 0.28 -11.45
C ALA A 16 -19.52 0.08 -10.59
N ASP A 17 -19.40 -0.72 -9.52
CA ASP A 17 -20.48 -1.04 -8.59
C ASP A 17 -20.50 -0.18 -7.33
N ALA A 18 -19.58 0.81 -7.23
CA ALA A 18 -19.49 1.66 -6.05
C ALA A 18 -20.70 2.59 -5.90
N PRO A 19 -21.07 2.95 -4.66
CA PRO A 19 -22.20 3.83 -4.40
C PRO A 19 -22.10 5.16 -5.16
N SER A 20 -23.14 5.52 -5.89
CA SER A 20 -23.23 6.80 -6.64
C SER A 20 -23.47 8.03 -5.75
N GLY A 21 -23.70 7.82 -4.44
CA GLY A 21 -24.07 8.85 -3.48
C GLY A 21 -22.99 9.93 -3.26
N VAL A 22 -23.44 11.13 -2.92
CA VAL A 22 -22.57 12.30 -2.66
C VAL A 22 -21.58 12.02 -1.53
N SER A 23 -21.99 11.25 -0.52
CA SER A 23 -21.16 10.87 0.64
C SER A 23 -19.94 10.06 0.19
N PHE A 24 -20.13 8.99 -0.61
CA PHE A 24 -19.04 8.17 -1.13
C PHE A 24 -18.11 8.98 -2.04
N LYS A 25 -18.66 9.80 -2.93
CA LYS A 25 -17.84 10.66 -3.81
C LYS A 25 -16.95 11.62 -3.02
N LYS A 26 -17.46 12.20 -1.92
CA LYS A 26 -16.67 13.07 -1.03
C LYS A 26 -15.59 12.29 -0.30
N LEU A 27 -15.90 11.11 0.19
CA LEU A 27 -14.96 10.21 0.88
C LEU A 27 -13.81 9.81 -0.04
N ARG A 28 -14.13 9.25 -1.22
CA ARG A 28 -13.16 8.88 -2.25
C ARG A 28 -12.25 10.07 -2.61
N LYS A 29 -12.84 11.25 -2.89
CA LYS A 29 -12.07 12.45 -3.20
C LYS A 29 -11.13 12.88 -2.06
N ARG A 30 -11.54 12.72 -0.80
CA ARG A 30 -10.71 13.04 0.38
C ARG A 30 -9.52 12.09 0.47
N LEU A 31 -9.73 10.77 0.35
CA LEU A 31 -8.67 9.76 0.41
C LEU A 31 -7.67 9.95 -0.74
N VAL A 32 -8.13 10.09 -1.97
CA VAL A 32 -7.29 10.29 -3.16
C VAL A 32 -6.45 11.57 -3.03
N ARG A 33 -7.05 12.69 -2.60
CA ARG A 33 -6.32 13.95 -2.38
C ARG A 33 -5.32 13.84 -1.24
N GLY A 34 -5.68 13.17 -0.15
CA GLY A 34 -4.79 12.94 0.99
C GLY A 34 -3.56 12.13 0.59
N ALA A 35 -3.77 11.05 -0.15
CA ALA A 35 -2.69 10.21 -0.66
C ALA A 35 -1.78 10.98 -1.65
N LEU A 36 -2.38 11.70 -2.62
CA LEU A 36 -1.60 12.51 -3.57
C LEU A 36 -0.77 13.57 -2.84
N LYS A 37 -1.36 14.25 -1.85
CA LYS A 37 -0.64 15.22 -1.03
C LYS A 37 0.51 14.59 -0.28
N ALA A 38 0.34 13.41 0.32
CA ALA A 38 1.40 12.69 1.00
C ALA A 38 2.52 12.27 0.02
N ILE A 39 2.17 11.80 -1.18
CA ILE A 39 3.13 11.47 -2.24
C ILE A 39 3.99 12.67 -2.61
N ASP A 40 3.38 13.85 -2.76
CA ASP A 40 4.08 15.08 -3.11
C ASP A 40 4.90 15.64 -1.95
N ASP A 41 4.31 15.79 -0.76
CA ASP A 41 4.96 16.36 0.43
C ASP A 41 6.22 15.59 0.84
N TYR A 42 6.15 14.25 0.74
CA TYR A 42 7.26 13.36 1.11
C TYR A 42 8.11 12.93 -0.09
N LYS A 43 7.88 13.52 -1.28
CA LYS A 43 8.65 13.26 -2.51
C LYS A 43 8.78 11.76 -2.78
N MET A 44 7.65 11.05 -2.73
CA MET A 44 7.62 9.60 -2.96
C MET A 44 7.93 9.25 -4.42
N VAL A 45 7.53 10.12 -5.35
CA VAL A 45 7.92 10.09 -6.78
C VAL A 45 8.08 11.53 -7.27
N ASP A 46 9.06 11.76 -8.13
CA ASP A 46 9.16 13.03 -8.87
C ASP A 46 8.29 12.96 -10.14
N ARG A 47 7.01 13.30 -9.97
CA ARG A 47 6.03 13.23 -11.05
C ARG A 47 6.41 14.12 -12.23
N ARG A 48 6.97 15.30 -11.95
CA ARG A 48 7.35 16.26 -13.01
C ARG A 48 8.46 15.72 -13.87
N ALA A 49 9.51 15.16 -13.26
CA ALA A 49 10.63 14.59 -13.98
C ALA A 49 10.20 13.35 -14.80
N VAL A 50 9.30 12.52 -14.25
CA VAL A 50 8.76 11.36 -14.98
C VAL A 50 7.87 11.80 -16.16
N ASP A 51 6.96 12.75 -15.96
CA ASP A 51 6.07 13.25 -17.01
C ASP A 51 6.83 13.98 -18.12
N ALA A 52 7.94 14.65 -17.77
CA ALA A 52 8.84 15.29 -18.73
C ALA A 52 9.76 14.30 -19.46
N GLY A 53 9.78 13.02 -19.07
CA GLY A 53 10.71 12.02 -19.61
C GLY A 53 12.16 12.18 -19.12
N GLU A 54 12.39 13.01 -18.10
CA GLU A 54 13.70 13.25 -17.50
C GLU A 54 14.09 12.17 -16.47
N ALA A 55 13.10 11.45 -15.93
CA ALA A 55 13.29 10.33 -15.01
C ALA A 55 12.55 9.08 -15.48
N LYS A 56 13.11 7.91 -15.16
CA LYS A 56 12.45 6.62 -15.39
C LYS A 56 11.18 6.55 -14.53
N ARG A 57 10.11 5.99 -15.10
CA ARG A 57 8.90 5.65 -14.37
C ARG A 57 9.22 4.59 -13.30
N PRO A 58 9.04 4.89 -12.00
CA PRO A 58 9.37 3.94 -10.95
C PRO A 58 8.33 2.81 -10.87
N LYS A 59 8.76 1.64 -10.40
CA LYS A 59 7.92 0.48 -10.17
C LYS A 59 7.72 0.28 -8.68
N TRP A 60 6.47 0.16 -8.23
CA TRP A 60 6.10 0.02 -6.83
C TRP A 60 5.47 -1.33 -6.53
N LEU A 61 5.95 -2.01 -5.49
CA LEU A 61 5.37 -3.24 -4.96
C LEU A 61 4.32 -2.91 -3.90
N VAL A 62 3.04 -3.03 -4.23
CA VAL A 62 1.93 -2.76 -3.29
C VAL A 62 1.67 -4.01 -2.46
N CYS A 63 1.97 -3.94 -1.15
CA CYS A 63 1.85 -5.07 -0.26
C CYS A 63 0.41 -5.23 0.26
N LEU A 64 -0.23 -6.33 -0.11
CA LEU A 64 -1.59 -6.65 0.27
C LEU A 64 -1.60 -7.70 1.39
N SER A 65 -2.15 -7.33 2.54
CA SER A 65 -2.33 -8.24 3.68
C SER A 65 -3.67 -8.99 3.66
N GLY A 66 -4.57 -8.61 2.76
CA GLY A 66 -5.96 -9.07 2.76
C GLY A 66 -6.89 -8.28 3.70
N GLY A 67 -6.36 -7.26 4.39
CA GLY A 67 -7.16 -6.36 5.23
C GLY A 67 -7.63 -5.11 4.47
N LYS A 68 -8.67 -4.46 5.01
CA LYS A 68 -9.34 -3.26 4.46
C LYS A 68 -8.37 -2.17 4.00
N ASP A 69 -7.32 -1.91 4.78
CA ASP A 69 -6.37 -0.81 4.51
C ASP A 69 -5.51 -1.10 3.29
N SER A 70 -5.15 -2.37 3.08
CA SER A 70 -4.37 -2.79 1.91
C SER A 70 -5.19 -2.77 0.62
N TYR A 71 -6.46 -3.16 0.67
CA TYR A 71 -7.39 -2.99 -0.46
C TYR A 71 -7.63 -1.51 -0.75
N GLY A 72 -7.91 -0.71 0.29
CA GLY A 72 -8.08 0.74 0.17
C GLY A 72 -6.86 1.44 -0.41
N LEU A 73 -5.65 1.01 -0.02
CA LEU A 73 -4.40 1.51 -0.60
C LEU A 73 -4.35 1.28 -2.10
N LEU A 74 -4.53 0.02 -2.55
CA LEU A 74 -4.45 -0.31 -3.97
C LEU A 74 -5.53 0.44 -4.76
N ALA A 75 -6.76 0.50 -4.25
CA ALA A 75 -7.86 1.23 -4.88
C ALA A 75 -7.55 2.73 -5.07
N VAL A 76 -6.98 3.39 -4.05
CA VAL A 76 -6.59 4.80 -4.12
C VAL A 76 -5.44 5.02 -5.12
N LEU A 77 -4.45 4.12 -5.15
CA LEU A 77 -3.33 4.24 -6.10
C LEU A 77 -3.78 4.04 -7.55
N LEU A 78 -4.68 3.09 -7.80
CA LEU A 78 -5.28 2.87 -9.12
C LEU A 78 -6.14 4.05 -9.57
N ASP A 79 -6.89 4.65 -8.65
CA ASP A 79 -7.66 5.86 -8.93
C ASP A 79 -6.72 7.02 -9.32
N LEU A 80 -5.61 7.20 -8.62
CA LEU A 80 -4.58 8.19 -8.97
C LEU A 80 -3.92 7.92 -10.33
N GLN A 81 -3.66 6.64 -10.67
CA GLN A 81 -3.15 6.27 -12.00
C GLN A 81 -4.18 6.57 -13.10
N TRP A 82 -5.43 6.18 -12.88
CA TRP A 82 -6.51 6.43 -13.80
C TRP A 82 -6.73 7.94 -14.07
N GLN A 83 -6.53 8.78 -13.04
CA GLN A 83 -6.57 10.24 -13.18
C GLN A 83 -5.32 10.83 -13.84
N GLY A 84 -4.33 10.01 -14.21
CA GLY A 84 -3.05 10.47 -14.73
C GLY A 84 -2.17 11.20 -13.69
N ALA A 85 -2.53 11.12 -12.41
CA ALA A 85 -1.84 11.84 -11.33
C ALA A 85 -0.68 11.05 -10.70
N LEU A 86 -0.57 9.75 -10.99
CA LEU A 86 0.47 8.89 -10.42
C LEU A 86 1.24 8.13 -11.53
N PRO A 87 2.37 8.67 -12.01
CA PRO A 87 3.16 8.08 -13.09
C PRO A 87 4.13 7.01 -12.55
N VAL A 88 3.59 5.91 -12.03
CA VAL A 88 4.37 4.76 -11.53
C VAL A 88 3.79 3.46 -12.09
N ASP A 89 4.58 2.39 -12.15
CA ASP A 89 4.08 1.06 -12.44
C ASP A 89 3.77 0.33 -11.14
N LEU A 90 2.59 -0.29 -11.03
CA LEU A 90 2.15 -1.00 -9.84
C LEU A 90 2.22 -2.51 -10.05
N VAL A 91 2.74 -3.22 -9.06
CA VAL A 91 2.66 -4.67 -8.92
C VAL A 91 2.11 -4.97 -7.53
N ALA A 92 1.01 -5.70 -7.45
CA ALA A 92 0.47 -6.14 -6.16
C ALA A 92 1.25 -7.36 -5.65
N CYS A 93 1.45 -7.46 -4.33
CA CYS A 93 2.09 -8.61 -3.72
C CYS A 93 1.35 -9.02 -2.45
N ASN A 94 1.03 -10.30 -2.35
CA ASN A 94 0.56 -10.90 -1.11
C ASN A 94 1.57 -11.93 -0.62
N LEU A 95 1.91 -11.88 0.66
CA LEU A 95 2.68 -12.90 1.34
C LEU A 95 1.74 -13.80 2.14
N ASP A 96 1.45 -15.00 1.58
CA ASP A 96 0.76 -16.07 2.30
C ASP A 96 1.75 -16.73 3.28
N GLN A 97 1.49 -16.54 4.56
CA GLN A 97 2.35 -17.03 5.65
C GLN A 97 2.01 -18.47 6.08
N GLY A 98 1.09 -19.13 5.38
CA GLY A 98 0.63 -20.47 5.75
C GLY A 98 -0.32 -20.51 6.95
N GLN A 99 -0.97 -19.39 7.28
CA GLN A 99 -1.94 -19.36 8.39
C GLN A 99 -3.13 -20.28 8.10
N PRO A 100 -3.53 -21.12 9.05
CA PRO A 100 -4.71 -21.97 8.90
C PRO A 100 -5.97 -21.13 8.65
N GLY A 101 -6.78 -21.52 7.65
CA GLY A 101 -8.05 -20.85 7.33
C GLY A 101 -7.94 -19.57 6.48
N PHE A 102 -6.75 -19.19 6.02
CA PHE A 102 -6.60 -18.06 5.10
C PHE A 102 -7.23 -18.40 3.72
N PRO A 103 -8.17 -17.56 3.21
CA PRO A 103 -8.88 -17.81 1.96
C PRO A 103 -8.00 -17.47 0.75
N LYS A 104 -7.19 -18.43 0.30
CA LYS A 104 -6.14 -18.23 -0.73
C LYS A 104 -6.65 -17.77 -2.10
N HIS A 105 -7.93 -18.01 -2.43
CA HIS A 105 -8.52 -17.67 -3.73
C HIS A 105 -9.07 -16.23 -3.79
N VAL A 106 -9.50 -15.66 -2.68
CA VAL A 106 -10.22 -14.37 -2.66
C VAL A 106 -9.39 -13.23 -3.25
N LEU A 107 -8.12 -13.12 -2.84
CA LEU A 107 -7.26 -12.05 -3.30
C LEU A 107 -6.84 -12.18 -4.77
N PRO A 108 -6.40 -13.36 -5.26
CA PRO A 108 -6.15 -13.56 -6.68
C PRO A 108 -7.37 -13.28 -7.56
N ASP A 109 -8.54 -13.83 -7.22
CA ASP A 109 -9.78 -13.62 -7.98
C ASP A 109 -10.13 -12.14 -8.09
N TRP A 110 -9.96 -11.39 -6.99
CA TRP A 110 -10.19 -9.94 -7.01
C TRP A 110 -9.15 -9.21 -7.85
N LEU A 111 -7.86 -9.54 -7.74
CA LEU A 111 -6.78 -8.91 -8.51
C LEU A 111 -6.94 -9.14 -10.02
N ASP A 112 -7.44 -10.30 -10.42
CA ASP A 112 -7.75 -10.60 -11.82
C ASP A 112 -8.86 -9.68 -12.34
N THR A 113 -9.88 -9.37 -11.52
CA THR A 113 -10.94 -8.42 -11.92
C THR A 113 -10.44 -7.00 -12.04
N VAL A 114 -9.46 -6.62 -11.23
CA VAL A 114 -8.87 -5.27 -11.22
C VAL A 114 -7.84 -5.09 -12.34
N GLY A 115 -7.25 -6.19 -12.83
CA GLY A 115 -6.29 -6.18 -13.94
C GLY A 115 -4.91 -5.64 -13.56
N VAL A 116 -4.52 -5.72 -12.30
CA VAL A 116 -3.18 -5.32 -11.82
C VAL A 116 -2.24 -6.52 -11.84
N PRO A 117 -1.02 -6.40 -12.38
CA PRO A 117 -0.01 -7.45 -12.23
C PRO A 117 0.21 -7.78 -10.76
N TYR A 118 0.26 -9.07 -10.42
CA TYR A 118 0.43 -9.46 -9.03
C TYR A 118 1.31 -10.69 -8.84
N ARG A 119 1.85 -10.82 -7.64
CA ARG A 119 2.61 -11.99 -7.18
C ARG A 119 2.06 -12.47 -5.84
N ILE A 120 1.74 -13.76 -5.76
CA ILE A 120 1.44 -14.43 -4.48
C ILE A 120 2.68 -15.23 -4.09
N GLU A 121 3.29 -14.84 -2.98
CA GLU A 121 4.43 -15.54 -2.40
C GLU A 121 3.95 -16.38 -1.22
N THR A 122 4.15 -17.69 -1.29
CA THR A 122 3.83 -18.58 -0.17
C THR A 122 5.11 -18.95 0.57
N GLN A 123 5.20 -18.54 1.82
CA GLN A 123 6.30 -18.91 2.69
C GLN A 123 5.80 -19.18 4.10
N ASP A 124 6.00 -20.40 4.57
CA ASP A 124 5.59 -20.82 5.91
C ASP A 124 6.45 -20.15 7.00
N THR A 125 6.18 -18.85 7.20
CA THR A 125 6.77 -18.09 8.31
C THR A 125 6.05 -18.36 9.63
N TYR A 126 4.83 -18.87 9.57
CA TYR A 126 4.03 -19.18 10.75
C TYR A 126 4.66 -20.30 11.55
N SER A 127 4.99 -21.44 10.94
CA SER A 127 5.67 -22.56 11.60
C SER A 127 7.03 -22.16 12.14
N ILE A 128 7.82 -21.37 11.37
CA ILE A 128 9.15 -20.91 11.84
C ILE A 128 9.04 -20.07 13.12
N VAL A 129 8.02 -19.23 13.22
CA VAL A 129 7.82 -18.35 14.36
C VAL A 129 7.28 -19.13 15.56
N THR A 130 6.35 -20.07 15.34
CA THR A 130 5.79 -20.90 16.41
C THR A 130 6.83 -21.85 17.03
N GLU A 131 7.78 -22.37 16.24
CA GLU A 131 8.86 -23.23 16.73
C GLU A 131 9.96 -22.47 17.49
N LYS A 132 10.28 -21.23 17.07
CA LYS A 132 11.45 -20.49 17.59
C LYS A 132 11.16 -19.53 18.71
N VAL A 133 9.89 -19.18 18.95
CA VAL A 133 9.51 -18.24 20.01
C VAL A 133 9.03 -19.01 21.25
N PRO A 134 9.74 -18.91 22.41
CA PRO A 134 9.31 -19.53 23.64
C PRO A 134 7.94 -19.05 24.09
N GLU A 135 7.16 -19.93 24.77
CA GLU A 135 5.88 -19.54 25.36
C GLU A 135 6.03 -18.28 26.26
N GLY A 136 5.14 -17.30 26.04
CA GLY A 136 5.13 -16.04 26.80
C GLY A 136 5.92 -14.89 26.18
N ARG A 137 6.58 -15.05 25.03
CA ARG A 137 7.16 -13.93 24.27
C ARG A 137 6.35 -13.55 23.05
N THR A 138 6.36 -12.25 22.71
CA THR A 138 5.60 -11.71 21.57
C THR A 138 6.17 -12.17 20.23
N PHE A 139 5.36 -12.90 19.47
CA PHE A 139 5.67 -13.38 18.10
C PHE A 139 5.86 -12.23 17.10
N CYS A 140 5.29 -11.05 17.37
CA CYS A 140 5.16 -9.94 16.43
C CYS A 140 6.48 -9.40 15.88
N ALA A 141 7.52 -9.28 16.72
CA ALA A 141 8.80 -8.68 16.28
C ALA A 141 9.56 -9.57 15.28
N MET A 142 9.58 -10.90 15.52
CA MET A 142 10.24 -11.86 14.61
C MET A 142 9.45 -11.98 13.31
N CYS A 143 8.14 -12.12 13.39
CA CYS A 143 7.25 -12.19 12.24
C CYS A 143 7.37 -10.93 11.34
N SER A 144 7.37 -9.73 11.93
CA SER A 144 7.53 -8.48 11.19
C SER A 144 8.89 -8.39 10.49
N ARG A 145 9.96 -8.86 11.14
CA ARG A 145 11.31 -8.85 10.55
C ARG A 145 11.42 -9.82 9.38
N LEU A 146 10.92 -11.06 9.53
CA LEU A 146 10.91 -12.06 8.45
C LEU A 146 10.08 -11.58 7.27
N ARG A 147 8.85 -11.08 7.51
CA ARG A 147 7.98 -10.52 6.46
C ARG A 147 8.68 -9.40 5.69
N ARG A 148 9.33 -8.48 6.39
CA ARG A 148 10.05 -7.36 5.77
C ARG A 148 11.18 -7.84 4.88
N GLY A 149 12.00 -8.79 5.34
CA GLY A 149 13.07 -9.38 4.54
C GLY A 149 12.56 -10.04 3.26
N ILE A 150 11.44 -10.77 3.34
CA ILE A 150 10.80 -11.41 2.18
C ILE A 150 10.30 -10.34 1.19
N LEU A 151 9.62 -9.30 1.67
CA LEU A 151 9.11 -8.23 0.81
C LEU A 151 10.23 -7.47 0.10
N TYR A 152 11.37 -7.22 0.75
CA TYR A 152 12.52 -6.62 0.10
C TYR A 152 13.12 -7.53 -0.98
N ARG A 153 13.21 -8.85 -0.72
CA ARG A 153 13.65 -9.83 -1.72
C ARG A 153 12.74 -9.80 -2.94
N ILE A 154 11.42 -9.87 -2.74
CA ILE A 154 10.43 -9.81 -3.82
C ILE A 154 10.54 -8.50 -4.59
N ALA A 155 10.68 -7.37 -3.92
CA ALA A 155 10.83 -6.07 -4.58
C ALA A 155 12.05 -6.04 -5.52
N ARG A 156 13.18 -6.61 -5.10
CA ARG A 156 14.37 -6.74 -5.95
C ARG A 156 14.16 -7.67 -7.13
N GLU A 157 13.55 -8.84 -6.91
CA GLU A 157 13.24 -9.82 -7.96
C GLU A 157 12.30 -9.24 -9.02
N GLU A 158 11.32 -8.42 -8.61
CA GLU A 158 10.37 -7.74 -9.49
C GLU A 158 10.92 -6.44 -10.10
N GLY A 159 12.12 -6.01 -9.69
CA GLY A 159 12.71 -4.75 -10.13
C GLY A 159 11.94 -3.51 -9.64
N CYS A 160 11.37 -3.59 -8.44
CA CYS A 160 10.63 -2.48 -7.84
C CYS A 160 11.56 -1.54 -7.06
N ASP A 161 11.34 -0.24 -7.21
CA ASP A 161 12.09 0.81 -6.52
C ASP A 161 11.59 1.03 -5.08
N ALA A 162 10.36 0.59 -4.80
CA ALA A 162 9.74 0.76 -3.48
C ALA A 162 8.75 -0.36 -3.15
N ILE A 163 8.59 -0.64 -1.84
CA ILE A 163 7.43 -1.33 -1.27
C ILE A 163 6.45 -0.31 -0.72
N VAL A 164 5.15 -0.52 -0.94
CA VAL A 164 4.09 0.40 -0.53
C VAL A 164 3.16 -0.30 0.44
N LEU A 165 2.97 0.32 1.60
CA LEU A 165 2.24 -0.24 2.73
C LEU A 165 1.00 0.58 3.07
N GLY A 166 -0.09 -0.08 3.46
CA GLY A 166 -1.37 0.53 3.80
C GLY A 166 -1.45 1.21 5.16
N HIS A 167 -0.33 1.55 5.78
CA HIS A 167 -0.33 2.25 7.06
C HIS A 167 -0.96 3.63 6.94
N HIS A 168 -1.79 3.98 7.91
CA HIS A 168 -2.58 5.20 7.94
C HIS A 168 -2.21 6.09 9.14
N ARG A 169 -2.94 7.20 9.32
CA ARG A 169 -2.66 8.21 10.36
C ARG A 169 -2.72 7.60 11.76
N ASP A 170 -3.67 6.74 12.01
CA ASP A 170 -3.91 6.17 13.35
C ASP A 170 -2.78 5.20 13.72
N ASP A 171 -2.25 4.38 12.77
CA ASP A 171 -1.02 3.58 12.96
C ASP A 171 0.20 4.45 13.34
N ALA A 172 0.34 5.60 12.67
CA ALA A 172 1.44 6.51 12.97
C ALA A 172 1.32 7.12 14.37
N LEU A 173 0.10 7.46 14.79
CA LEU A 173 -0.19 7.95 16.14
C LEU A 173 0.05 6.88 17.20
N GLU A 174 -0.43 5.67 16.98
CA GLU A 174 -0.19 4.52 17.88
C GLU A 174 1.30 4.24 18.01
N THR A 175 2.03 4.21 16.89
CA THR A 175 3.50 4.03 16.90
C THR A 175 4.19 5.14 17.69
N PHE A 176 3.76 6.39 17.53
CA PHE A 176 4.29 7.51 18.30
C PHE A 176 4.02 7.35 19.79
N MET A 177 2.78 7.02 20.17
CA MET A 177 2.39 6.81 21.57
C MET A 177 3.16 5.65 22.21
N MET A 178 3.31 4.54 21.50
CA MET A 178 4.11 3.39 21.97
C MET A 178 5.58 3.78 22.19
N ASN A 179 6.19 4.50 21.25
CA ASN A 179 7.56 4.97 21.39
C ASN A 179 7.73 5.94 22.55
N PHE A 180 6.77 6.85 22.73
CA PHE A 180 6.78 7.83 23.82
C PHE A 180 6.62 7.16 25.19
N VAL A 181 5.62 6.30 25.35
CA VAL A 181 5.29 5.69 26.66
C VAL A 181 6.31 4.60 27.05
N HIS A 182 6.70 3.73 26.13
CA HIS A 182 7.55 2.58 26.44
C HIS A 182 9.01 2.82 26.11
N GLY A 183 9.33 3.67 25.16
CA GLY A 183 10.69 3.91 24.67
C GLY A 183 11.30 5.25 25.09
N GLY A 184 10.52 6.16 25.68
CA GLY A 184 10.97 7.53 25.98
C GLY A 184 11.44 8.30 24.74
N ARG A 185 10.93 7.96 23.56
CA ARG A 185 11.37 8.52 22.28
C ARG A 185 10.24 9.25 21.58
N LEU A 186 10.52 10.45 21.09
CA LEU A 186 9.61 11.21 20.22
C LEU A 186 9.82 10.76 18.76
N ALA A 187 9.33 9.59 18.42
CA ALA A 187 9.47 9.01 17.09
C ALA A 187 8.15 8.41 16.61
N ALA A 188 7.75 8.78 15.41
CA ALA A 188 6.59 8.22 14.72
C ALA A 188 7.04 7.36 13.52
N MET A 189 6.07 6.73 12.85
CA MET A 189 6.29 5.99 11.63
C MET A 189 6.59 6.95 10.46
N PRO A 190 7.76 6.86 9.80
CA PRO A 190 8.07 7.77 8.69
C PRO A 190 7.22 7.45 7.45
N PRO A 191 6.70 8.46 6.75
CA PRO A 191 5.94 8.28 5.50
C PRO A 191 6.76 7.69 4.36
N LYS A 192 8.06 8.01 4.32
CA LYS A 192 9.04 7.48 3.37
C LYS A 192 10.31 7.12 4.13
N LEU A 193 10.82 5.93 3.88
CA LEU A 193 12.03 5.40 4.52
C LEU A 193 12.82 4.62 3.48
N LEU A 194 14.13 4.82 3.40
CA LEU A 194 15.03 3.94 2.66
C LEU A 194 15.41 2.77 3.55
N ASN A 195 15.46 1.55 3.02
CA ASN A 195 15.90 0.37 3.78
C ASN A 195 17.39 0.48 4.16
N ASP A 196 17.83 -0.40 5.03
CA ASP A 196 19.21 -0.38 5.56
C ASP A 196 20.25 -0.69 4.46
N GLU A 197 19.88 -1.42 3.41
CA GLU A 197 20.72 -1.70 2.26
C GLU A 197 20.81 -0.54 1.26
N GLY A 198 19.94 0.45 1.38
CA GLY A 198 19.98 1.66 0.57
C GLY A 198 19.44 1.51 -0.86
N ASP A 199 18.65 0.48 -1.14
CA ASP A 199 18.20 0.14 -2.51
C ASP A 199 16.68 0.14 -2.71
N VAL A 200 15.88 -0.01 -1.66
CA VAL A 200 14.42 -0.08 -1.73
C VAL A 200 13.77 0.90 -0.75
N PHE A 201 12.87 1.74 -1.25
CA PHE A 201 12.07 2.61 -0.38
C PHE A 201 10.88 1.87 0.25
N VAL A 202 10.49 2.30 1.44
CA VAL A 202 9.21 1.97 2.08
C VAL A 202 8.34 3.21 2.03
N LEU A 203 7.19 3.14 1.39
CA LEU A 203 6.28 4.26 1.18
C LEU A 203 4.94 4.00 1.87
N ARG A 204 4.34 5.05 2.42
CA ARG A 204 3.04 5.01 3.11
C ARG A 204 2.15 6.16 2.63
N PRO A 205 1.55 6.04 1.44
CA PRO A 205 0.73 7.10 0.85
C PRO A 205 -0.50 7.47 1.69
N LEU A 206 -1.04 6.53 2.49
CA LEU A 206 -2.21 6.74 3.33
C LEU A 206 -1.89 7.30 4.71
N ILE A 207 -0.64 7.73 4.99
CA ILE A 207 -0.16 8.14 6.32
C ILE A 207 -0.96 9.29 6.94
N THR A 208 -1.72 10.05 6.16
CA THR A 208 -2.60 11.13 6.63
C THR A 208 -4.08 10.76 6.63
N ALA A 209 -4.45 9.58 6.12
CA ALA A 209 -5.82 9.10 6.08
C ALA A 209 -6.28 8.64 7.47
N ALA A 210 -7.54 8.92 7.81
CA ALA A 210 -8.15 8.37 9.02
C ALA A 210 -8.58 6.92 8.81
N GLU A 211 -8.42 6.07 9.82
CA GLU A 211 -8.85 4.67 9.77
C GLU A 211 -10.36 4.55 9.47
N ASP A 212 -11.20 5.36 10.11
CA ASP A 212 -12.64 5.41 9.86
C ASP A 212 -13.01 5.68 8.41
N ASP A 213 -12.22 6.50 7.72
CA ASP A 213 -12.43 6.80 6.31
C ASP A 213 -12.09 5.59 5.43
N LEU A 214 -11.02 4.87 5.75
CA LEU A 214 -10.64 3.64 5.06
C LEU A 214 -11.64 2.51 5.29
N ALA A 215 -12.15 2.37 6.53
CA ALA A 215 -13.18 1.39 6.86
C ALA A 215 -14.45 1.62 6.01
N LYS A 216 -14.98 2.85 6.01
CA LYS A 216 -16.15 3.23 5.19
C LYS A 216 -15.92 3.10 3.69
N PHE A 217 -14.69 3.30 3.24
CA PHE A 217 -14.33 3.17 1.84
C PHE A 217 -14.26 1.71 1.39
N ALA A 218 -13.79 0.82 2.26
CA ALA A 218 -13.70 -0.61 1.98
C ALA A 218 -15.04 -1.34 2.07
N GLU A 219 -16.01 -0.79 2.83
CA GLU A 219 -17.37 -1.33 2.94
C GLU A 219 -18.26 -0.95 1.73
N ALA A 220 -17.84 0.01 0.95
CA ALA A 220 -18.61 0.58 -0.16
C ALA A 220 -18.20 0.01 -1.51
#